data_36d35b708e451a7f414be06fdb49b233
#
_entry.id   36d35b708e451a7f414be06fdb49b233
#
_cell.length_a   1.000
_cell.length_b   1.000
_cell.length_c   1.000
_cell.angle_alpha   90.00
_cell.angle_beta   90.00
_cell.angle_gamma   90.00
#
_symmetry.space_group_name_H-M   'P 1'
#
loop_
_entity.id
_entity.type
_entity.pdbx_description
1 polymer ?
#
loop_
_entity_poly.entity_id
_entity_poly.type
_entity_poly.pdbx_seq_one_letter_code
_entity_poly.pdbx_strand_id
1 'polypeptide(L)'
;MSKTFVVRVFAALLVFASFAANAAGLGDLHVLSALGQPLRAEIAIVALKSGEQDSLSVRLASSEAFRQAGIEFNPALIGAKMSIQRRDGKPVVSITTREPVNEPFIEMLVELEWAGGRLVRE
;
A
#
# COMPACT_ATOMS: atom_id res chain seq x y z
N MET A 1 -39.93 21.95 -2.89
CA MET A 1 -38.55 22.42 -2.83
C MET A 1 -37.59 21.43 -2.20
N SER A 2 -37.95 20.79 -1.11
CA SER A 2 -37.10 19.81 -0.44
C SER A 2 -36.76 18.56 -1.26
N LYS A 3 -37.67 18.09 -2.11
CA LYS A 3 -37.46 16.89 -2.93
C LYS A 3 -36.37 17.06 -3.99
N THR A 4 -36.29 18.22 -4.62
CA THR A 4 -35.27 18.51 -5.66
C THR A 4 -33.87 18.67 -5.05
N PHE A 5 -33.77 19.22 -3.86
CA PHE A 5 -32.53 19.38 -3.12
C PHE A 5 -31.95 18.00 -2.71
N VAL A 6 -32.78 17.10 -2.19
CA VAL A 6 -32.37 15.77 -1.76
C VAL A 6 -31.83 14.94 -2.93
N VAL A 7 -32.49 15.01 -4.09
CA VAL A 7 -32.05 14.28 -5.31
C VAL A 7 -30.67 14.78 -5.76
N ARG A 8 -30.42 16.07 -5.70
CA ARG A 8 -29.11 16.63 -6.07
C ARG A 8 -27.98 16.20 -5.13
N VAL A 9 -28.24 16.14 -3.83
CA VAL A 9 -27.29 15.66 -2.85
C VAL A 9 -26.96 14.18 -3.06
N PHE A 10 -27.95 13.34 -3.34
CA PHE A 10 -27.73 11.93 -3.66
C PHE A 10 -26.88 11.73 -4.92
N ALA A 11 -27.11 12.50 -5.95
CA ALA A 11 -26.33 12.44 -7.19
C ALA A 11 -24.85 12.80 -6.94
N ALA A 12 -24.58 13.81 -6.11
CA ALA A 12 -23.23 14.23 -5.75
C ALA A 12 -22.50 13.12 -4.97
N LEU A 13 -23.15 12.46 -4.02
CA LEU A 13 -22.58 11.36 -3.25
C LEU A 13 -22.23 10.15 -4.12
N LEU A 14 -23.06 9.81 -5.09
CA LEU A 14 -22.81 8.72 -6.05
C LEU A 14 -21.58 9.00 -6.93
N VAL A 15 -21.40 10.25 -7.34
CA VAL A 15 -20.23 10.66 -8.13
C VAL A 15 -18.94 10.50 -7.33
N PHE A 16 -18.93 10.90 -6.06
CA PHE A 16 -17.77 10.72 -5.17
C PHE A 16 -17.41 9.23 -4.98
N ALA A 17 -18.41 8.37 -4.79
CA ALA A 17 -18.18 6.93 -4.66
C ALA A 17 -17.55 6.32 -5.93
N SER A 18 -17.93 6.79 -7.12
CA SER A 18 -17.37 6.34 -8.39
C SER A 18 -15.89 6.70 -8.56
N PHE A 19 -15.44 7.84 -8.08
CA PHE A 19 -14.04 8.25 -8.15
C PHE A 19 -13.15 7.39 -7.25
N ALA A 20 -13.63 6.99 -6.07
CA ALA A 20 -12.87 6.16 -5.14
C ALA A 20 -12.60 4.74 -5.67
N ALA A 21 -13.43 4.22 -6.57
CA ALA A 21 -13.35 2.85 -7.08
C ALA A 21 -12.25 2.62 -8.14
N ASN A 22 -11.64 3.67 -8.68
CA ASN A 22 -10.69 3.59 -9.79
C ASN A 22 -9.22 3.85 -9.41
N ALA A 23 -8.91 3.99 -8.13
CA ALA A 23 -7.55 4.24 -7.69
C ALA A 23 -6.80 2.92 -7.47
N ALA A 24 -5.56 2.83 -7.97
CA ALA A 24 -4.66 1.75 -7.62
C ALA A 24 -4.45 1.72 -6.10
N GLY A 25 -4.29 0.56 -5.52
CA GLY A 25 -4.15 0.42 -4.09
C GLY A 25 -3.39 -0.83 -3.67
N LEU A 26 -3.12 -0.91 -2.37
CA LEU A 26 -2.54 -2.08 -1.74
C LEU A 26 -3.66 -2.91 -1.13
N GLY A 27 -3.68 -4.19 -1.46
CA GLY A 27 -4.63 -5.15 -0.93
C GLY A 27 -4.11 -5.86 0.32
N ASP A 28 -4.41 -7.14 0.43
CA ASP A 28 -4.08 -7.93 1.61
C ASP A 28 -2.58 -8.18 1.75
N LEU A 29 -2.11 -8.18 2.99
CA LEU A 29 -0.75 -8.55 3.36
C LEU A 29 -0.70 -10.02 3.73
N HIS A 30 0.25 -10.74 3.14
CA HIS A 30 0.55 -12.14 3.48
C HIS A 30 1.97 -12.24 4.01
N VAL A 31 2.12 -12.67 5.26
CA VAL A 31 3.43 -12.91 5.87
C VAL A 31 3.85 -14.35 5.60
N LEU A 32 5.01 -14.53 4.99
CA LEU A 32 5.54 -15.85 4.58
C LEU A 32 6.62 -16.38 5.52
N SER A 33 7.09 -15.57 6.45
CA SER A 33 8.15 -15.93 7.40
C SER A 33 7.59 -16.15 8.80
N ALA A 34 8.35 -16.82 9.64
CA ALA A 34 8.02 -17.01 11.05
C ALA A 34 8.72 -15.97 11.92
N LEU A 35 8.23 -15.80 13.15
CA LEU A 35 8.89 -15.00 14.16
C LEU A 35 10.30 -15.52 14.41
N GLY A 36 11.27 -14.62 14.55
CA GLY A 36 12.68 -14.96 14.72
C GLY A 36 13.43 -15.18 13.41
N GLN A 37 12.75 -15.10 12.28
CA GLN A 37 13.35 -15.17 10.95
C GLN A 37 13.35 -13.78 10.30
N PRO A 38 14.21 -13.53 9.30
CA PRO A 38 14.07 -12.34 8.47
C PRO A 38 12.66 -12.28 7.87
N LEU A 39 12.06 -11.12 7.90
CA LEU A 39 10.71 -10.93 7.38
C LEU A 39 10.66 -11.21 5.89
N ARG A 40 9.68 -11.98 5.47
CA ARG A 40 9.25 -12.11 4.07
C ARG A 40 7.75 -11.93 4.03
N ALA A 41 7.30 -10.95 3.27
CA ALA A 41 5.89 -10.65 3.15
C ALA A 41 5.56 -10.20 1.73
N GLU A 42 4.31 -10.34 1.35
CA GLU A 42 3.79 -9.91 0.07
C GLU A 42 2.50 -9.12 0.27
N ILE A 43 2.34 -8.06 -0.51
CA ILE A 43 1.11 -7.27 -0.53
C ILE A 43 0.59 -7.26 -1.95
N ALA A 44 -0.66 -7.65 -2.15
CA ALA A 44 -1.30 -7.58 -3.46
C ALA A 44 -1.48 -6.12 -3.89
N ILE A 45 -1.27 -5.87 -5.18
CA ILE A 45 -1.56 -4.57 -5.78
C ILE A 45 -2.88 -4.69 -6.53
N VAL A 46 -3.82 -3.83 -6.22
CA VAL A 46 -5.18 -3.91 -6.76
C VAL A 46 -5.55 -2.68 -7.58
N ALA A 47 -6.58 -2.82 -8.42
CA ALA A 47 -7.17 -1.72 -9.18
C ALA A 47 -6.20 -1.01 -10.14
N LEU A 48 -5.20 -1.73 -10.66
CA LEU A 48 -4.30 -1.21 -11.70
C LEU A 48 -5.00 -1.20 -13.05
N LYS A 49 -4.80 -0.10 -13.77
CA LYS A 49 -5.21 0.01 -15.17
C LYS A 49 -4.17 -0.60 -16.09
N SER A 50 -4.60 -0.95 -17.30
CA SER A 50 -3.70 -1.46 -18.33
C SER A 50 -2.56 -0.46 -18.60
N GLY A 51 -1.32 -0.96 -18.62
CA GLY A 51 -0.13 -0.13 -18.86
C GLY A 51 0.48 0.51 -17.61
N GLU A 52 -0.23 0.56 -16.48
CA GLU A 52 0.30 1.13 -15.25
C GLU A 52 1.33 0.22 -14.57
N GLN A 53 1.31 -1.07 -14.87
CA GLN A 53 2.23 -2.05 -14.26
C GLN A 53 3.70 -1.74 -14.53
N ASP A 54 4.02 -1.21 -15.71
CA ASP A 54 5.41 -0.94 -16.11
C ASP A 54 6.02 0.27 -15.40
N SER A 55 5.17 1.13 -14.82
CA SER A 55 5.59 2.34 -14.11
C SER A 55 5.59 2.19 -12.59
N LEU A 56 5.23 1.01 -12.07
CA LEU A 56 5.16 0.77 -10.63
C LEU A 56 6.54 0.82 -9.98
N SER A 57 6.63 1.55 -8.88
CA SER A 57 7.76 1.48 -7.97
C SER A 57 7.27 1.49 -6.53
N VAL A 58 8.02 0.83 -5.67
CA VAL A 58 7.66 0.71 -4.25
C VAL A 58 8.88 0.94 -3.39
N ARG A 59 8.69 1.57 -2.25
CA ARG A 59 9.74 1.77 -1.26
C ARG A 59 9.14 1.91 0.13
N LEU A 60 9.97 1.69 1.12
CA LEU A 60 9.65 2.09 2.49
C LEU A 60 9.66 3.61 2.54
N ALA A 61 8.65 4.21 3.16
CA ALA A 61 8.59 5.65 3.31
C ALA A 61 9.77 6.16 4.14
N SER A 62 10.10 7.44 4.01
CA SER A 62 11.20 8.05 4.75
C SER A 62 10.92 8.05 6.26
N SER A 63 11.99 8.12 7.07
CA SER A 63 11.86 8.23 8.52
C SER A 63 11.05 9.46 8.94
N GLU A 64 11.15 10.54 8.16
CA GLU A 64 10.35 11.72 8.39
C GLU A 64 8.86 11.47 8.14
N ALA A 65 8.51 10.74 7.08
CA ALA A 65 7.13 10.35 6.82
C ALA A 65 6.56 9.48 7.94
N PHE A 66 7.33 8.56 8.48
CA PHE A 66 6.95 7.78 9.67
C PHE A 66 6.64 8.70 10.85
N ARG A 67 7.51 9.67 11.09
CA ARG A 67 7.34 10.62 12.18
C ARG A 67 6.08 11.46 12.02
N GLN A 68 5.81 11.96 10.81
CA GLN A 68 4.61 12.74 10.50
C GLN A 68 3.34 11.90 10.66
N ALA A 69 3.39 10.61 10.36
CA ALA A 69 2.27 9.70 10.53
C ALA A 69 2.09 9.22 11.98
N GLY A 70 3.01 9.57 12.89
CA GLY A 70 2.96 9.10 14.27
C GLY A 70 3.36 7.64 14.45
N ILE A 71 4.08 7.08 13.50
CA ILE A 71 4.54 5.68 13.52
C ILE A 71 6.00 5.62 13.91
N GLU A 72 6.32 4.79 14.90
CA GLU A 72 7.70 4.56 15.29
C GLU A 72 8.43 3.72 14.23
N PHE A 73 9.62 4.17 13.82
CA PHE A 73 10.44 3.44 12.88
C PHE A 73 11.19 2.31 13.61
N ASN A 74 10.81 1.07 13.32
CA ASN A 74 11.45 -0.09 13.94
C ASN A 74 12.83 -0.33 13.31
N PRO A 75 13.89 -0.48 14.12
CA PRO A 75 15.24 -0.75 13.60
C PRO A 75 15.36 -1.99 12.72
N ALA A 76 14.49 -2.99 12.89
CA ALA A 76 14.47 -4.18 12.04
C ALA A 76 14.16 -3.85 10.58
N LEU A 77 13.57 -2.69 10.30
CA LEU A 77 13.28 -2.23 8.93
C LEU A 77 14.48 -1.56 8.26
N ILE A 78 15.58 -1.32 8.98
CA ILE A 78 16.79 -0.76 8.39
C ILE A 78 17.35 -1.78 7.40
N GLY A 79 17.54 -1.35 6.14
CA GLY A 79 18.00 -2.22 5.07
C GLY A 79 16.93 -3.15 4.51
N ALA A 80 15.67 -2.97 4.86
CA ALA A 80 14.56 -3.68 4.25
C ALA A 80 14.52 -3.40 2.74
N LYS A 81 14.26 -4.46 1.97
CA LYS A 81 14.12 -4.37 0.52
C LYS A 81 12.67 -4.54 0.12
N MET A 82 12.22 -3.67 -0.77
CA MET A 82 10.92 -3.77 -1.37
C MET A 82 11.06 -3.82 -2.89
N SER A 83 10.32 -4.69 -3.52
CA SER A 83 10.33 -4.82 -4.97
C SER A 83 8.95 -5.20 -5.48
N ILE A 84 8.69 -4.90 -6.75
CA ILE A 84 7.51 -5.36 -7.45
C ILE A 84 7.83 -6.70 -8.10
N GLN A 85 7.06 -7.72 -7.77
CA GLN A 85 7.17 -9.06 -8.34
C GLN A 85 5.82 -9.48 -8.93
N ARG A 86 5.83 -10.55 -9.68
CA ARG A 86 4.60 -11.15 -10.21
C ARG A 86 4.34 -12.49 -9.53
N ARG A 87 3.11 -12.67 -9.12
CA ARG A 87 2.63 -13.92 -8.54
C ARG A 87 1.37 -14.32 -9.32
N ASP A 88 1.42 -15.44 -10.04
CA ASP A 88 0.33 -15.89 -10.93
C ASP A 88 -0.09 -14.81 -11.94
N GLY A 89 0.89 -14.10 -12.51
CA GLY A 89 0.66 -13.03 -13.48
C GLY A 89 0.19 -11.70 -12.90
N LYS A 90 0.01 -11.61 -11.58
CA LYS A 90 -0.44 -10.39 -10.90
C LYS A 90 0.70 -9.70 -10.16
N PRO A 91 0.76 -8.35 -10.18
CA PRO A 91 1.80 -7.64 -9.45
C PRO A 91 1.58 -7.72 -7.94
N VAL A 92 2.67 -7.93 -7.22
CA VAL A 92 2.69 -7.91 -5.76
C VAL A 92 3.90 -7.11 -5.28
N VAL A 93 3.77 -6.48 -4.11
CA VAL A 93 4.92 -5.91 -3.42
C VAL A 93 5.57 -6.99 -2.58
N SER A 94 6.85 -7.26 -2.82
CA SER A 94 7.64 -8.19 -2.01
C SER A 94 8.48 -7.39 -1.02
N ILE A 95 8.41 -7.77 0.25
CA ILE A 95 9.11 -7.11 1.35
C ILE A 95 10.00 -8.14 2.03
N THR A 96 11.29 -7.80 2.16
CA THR A 96 12.26 -8.64 2.88
C THR A 96 13.11 -7.80 3.80
N THR A 97 13.49 -8.36 4.95
CA THR A 97 14.45 -7.73 5.85
C THR A 97 15.74 -8.55 5.92
N ARG A 98 16.84 -7.92 6.31
CA ARG A 98 18.12 -8.60 6.53
C ARG A 98 18.16 -9.30 7.87
N GLU A 99 17.67 -8.60 8.88
CA GLU A 99 17.73 -9.04 10.26
C GLU A 99 16.48 -9.84 10.63
N PRO A 100 16.61 -10.81 11.53
CA PRO A 100 15.45 -11.50 12.07
C PRO A 100 14.51 -10.52 12.77
N VAL A 101 13.21 -10.77 12.63
CA VAL A 101 12.16 -10.01 13.28
C VAL A 101 11.62 -10.82 14.45
N ASN A 102 11.81 -10.29 15.65
CA ASN A 102 11.42 -10.96 16.89
C ASN A 102 10.16 -10.37 17.52
N GLU A 103 9.63 -9.32 16.94
CA GLU A 103 8.42 -8.67 17.42
C GLU A 103 7.21 -9.17 16.65
N PRO A 104 6.09 -9.50 17.33
CA PRO A 104 4.88 -10.00 16.67
C PRO A 104 4.17 -8.93 15.84
N PHE A 105 4.42 -7.65 16.14
CA PHE A 105 3.83 -6.53 15.42
C PHE A 105 4.90 -5.55 14.99
N ILE A 106 4.96 -5.27 13.69
CA ILE A 106 5.76 -4.19 13.14
C ILE A 106 4.85 -3.34 12.28
N GLU A 107 4.83 -2.05 12.57
CA GLU A 107 4.17 -1.08 11.73
C GLU A 107 5.15 -0.59 10.66
N MET A 108 4.69 -0.52 9.42
CA MET A 108 5.49 0.04 8.35
C MET A 108 4.65 0.91 7.44
N LEU A 109 5.29 1.90 6.87
CA LEU A 109 4.69 2.83 5.94
C LEU A 109 5.27 2.56 4.56
N VAL A 110 4.42 2.10 3.66
CA VAL A 110 4.80 1.71 2.30
C VAL A 110 4.35 2.77 1.32
N GLU A 111 5.26 3.18 0.45
CA GLU A 111 4.99 4.15 -0.59
C GLU A 111 5.00 3.45 -1.95
N LEU A 112 3.89 3.58 -2.68
CA LEU A 112 3.70 3.04 -4.02
C LEU A 112 3.53 4.19 -4.99
N GLU A 113 4.32 4.21 -6.06
CA GLU A 113 4.21 5.19 -7.13
C GLU A 113 3.96 4.52 -8.47
N TRP A 114 3.18 5.17 -9.31
CA TRP A 114 2.94 4.76 -10.70
C TRP A 114 2.66 6.01 -11.53
N ALA A 115 2.56 5.87 -12.85
CA ALA A 115 2.38 7.00 -13.75
C ALA A 115 1.13 7.85 -13.43
N GLY A 116 0.09 7.23 -12.87
CA GLY A 116 -1.17 7.90 -12.50
C GLY A 116 -1.22 8.52 -11.13
N GLY A 117 -0.20 8.29 -10.27
CA GLY A 117 -0.25 8.83 -8.93
C GLY A 117 0.71 8.21 -7.91
N ARG A 118 0.41 8.46 -6.66
CA ARG A 118 1.22 8.04 -5.52
C ARG A 118 0.29 7.66 -4.36
N LEU A 119 0.63 6.57 -3.67
CA LEU A 119 -0.08 6.10 -2.50
C LEU A 119 0.91 5.85 -1.36
N VAL A 120 0.59 6.34 -0.17
CA VAL A 120 1.34 6.02 1.05
C VAL A 120 0.37 5.34 2.00
N ARG A 121 0.74 4.15 2.49
CA ARG A 121 -0.14 3.35 3.34
C ARG A 121 0.63 2.70 4.48
N GLU A 122 0.00 2.75 5.64
CA GLU A 122 0.38 2.03 6.85
C GLU A 122 -0.06 0.57 6.81
#